data_15c542804535d2f72727f5ca775c6ae2
#
_entry.id   15c542804535d2f72727f5ca775c6ae2
#
_cell.length_a   1.000
_cell.length_b   1.000
_cell.length_c   1.000
_cell.angle_alpha   90.00
_cell.angle_beta   90.00
_cell.angle_gamma   90.00
#
_symmetry.space_group_name_H-M   'P 1'
#
loop_
_entity.id
_entity.type
_entity.pdbx_description
1 polymer ?
#
loop_
_entity_poly.entity_id
_entity_poly.type
_entity_poly.pdbx_seq_one_letter_code
_entity_poly.pdbx_strand_id
1 'polypeptide(L)'
;MKSMLTPLFVGLVASVASGPVVAEDKQDKAEAKKVDTRVFELRTYYAAPGKMKALHARFRDHTNKLFAKHGMTIIGFWSPIDEKQAEEKLIYILAFPSKEAADKSWKAFRDDPDWKKVREESEKDGKLVEKVESVYLNPTDYSPIK
;
A
#
# COMPACT_ATOMS: atom_id res chain seq x y z
N MET A 1 65.84 0.51 66.00
CA MET A 1 65.82 1.81 66.67
C MET A 1 64.53 2.48 66.25
N LYS A 2 63.65 2.57 67.21
CA LYS A 2 62.92 3.80 67.63
C LYS A 2 62.19 4.53 66.49
N SER A 3 60.89 4.86 66.49
CA SER A 3 59.99 5.23 67.55
C SER A 3 58.64 5.53 66.87
N MET A 4 57.58 4.95 67.29
CA MET A 4 56.33 5.56 67.85
C MET A 4 56.00 6.95 67.34
N LEU A 5 54.80 7.15 66.79
CA LEU A 5 53.72 7.96 67.39
C LEU A 5 52.42 7.87 66.56
N THR A 6 51.37 7.38 67.20
CA THR A 6 49.99 7.74 66.97
C THR A 6 49.77 9.07 67.75
N PRO A 7 48.84 9.95 67.40
CA PRO A 7 47.41 9.75 67.56
C PRO A 7 46.48 10.59 66.66
N LEU A 8 45.31 10.38 66.68
CA LEU A 8 44.13 11.11 67.14
C LEU A 8 42.95 11.14 66.14
N PHE A 9 41.91 10.63 66.61
CA PHE A 9 40.52 10.78 66.20
C PHE A 9 40.12 12.21 65.81
N VAL A 10 39.34 12.32 64.72
CA VAL A 10 38.19 13.21 64.68
C VAL A 10 37.13 12.58 63.83
N GLY A 11 36.02 12.25 64.41
CA GLY A 11 34.85 11.78 63.71
C GLY A 11 34.16 12.93 62.94
N LEU A 12 33.75 12.60 61.72
CA LEU A 12 32.76 13.45 61.05
C LEU A 12 31.65 12.57 60.58
N VAL A 13 30.51 12.70 61.24
CA VAL A 13 29.23 12.15 60.86
C VAL A 13 28.80 12.89 59.61
N ALA A 14 28.84 12.20 58.44
CA ALA A 14 28.23 12.73 57.23
C ALA A 14 26.85 12.12 57.04
N SER A 15 25.89 12.99 57.17
CA SER A 15 24.46 12.81 56.94
C SER A 15 24.19 12.19 55.59
N VAL A 16 23.51 11.03 55.61
CA VAL A 16 22.98 10.39 54.38
C VAL A 16 21.74 11.22 53.95
N ALA A 17 21.92 12.10 52.98
CA ALA A 17 20.80 12.70 52.31
C ALA A 17 20.19 11.70 51.31
N SER A 18 19.05 11.12 51.71
CA SER A 18 18.19 10.35 50.79
C SER A 18 17.62 11.31 49.77
N GLY A 19 18.22 11.37 48.60
CA GLY A 19 17.59 11.99 47.43
C GLY A 19 16.42 11.16 46.93
N PRO A 20 15.37 11.79 46.43
CA PRO A 20 14.25 11.04 45.86
C PRO A 20 14.70 10.26 44.64
N VAL A 21 14.46 8.96 44.64
CA VAL A 21 14.53 8.09 43.50
C VAL A 21 13.46 8.62 42.54
N VAL A 22 13.89 9.32 41.48
CA VAL A 22 13.05 9.63 40.36
C VAL A 22 12.80 8.30 39.64
N ALA A 23 11.61 7.75 39.82
CA ALA A 23 11.13 6.65 39.01
C ALA A 23 11.14 7.15 37.55
N GLU A 24 12.04 6.59 36.76
CA GLU A 24 12.00 6.70 35.31
C GLU A 24 10.65 6.14 34.85
N ASP A 25 9.77 7.06 34.53
CA ASP A 25 8.50 6.75 33.86
C ASP A 25 8.87 6.15 32.48
N LYS A 26 8.88 4.82 32.44
CA LYS A 26 8.91 4.08 31.16
C LYS A 26 7.60 4.43 30.47
N GLN A 27 7.63 5.52 29.77
CA GLN A 27 6.63 5.89 28.82
C GLN A 27 6.56 4.76 27.79
N ASP A 28 5.64 3.83 27.99
CA ASP A 28 5.20 2.88 26.99
C ASP A 28 4.84 3.70 25.76
N LYS A 29 5.82 3.81 24.85
CA LYS A 29 5.55 4.18 23.48
C LYS A 29 4.70 3.03 22.95
N ALA A 30 3.40 3.15 23.12
CA ALA A 30 2.45 2.39 22.34
C ALA A 30 2.87 2.61 20.88
N GLU A 31 3.46 1.58 20.26
CA GLU A 31 3.64 1.54 18.82
C GLU A 31 2.25 1.79 18.24
N ALA A 32 2.05 3.02 17.77
CA ALA A 32 0.87 3.34 16.99
C ALA A 32 0.88 2.33 15.83
N LYS A 33 -0.01 1.34 15.89
CA LYS A 33 -0.25 0.40 14.79
C LYS A 33 -0.35 1.28 13.55
N LYS A 34 0.62 1.14 12.66
CA LYS A 34 0.62 1.82 11.37
C LYS A 34 -0.68 1.43 10.70
N VAL A 35 -1.67 2.32 10.76
CA VAL A 35 -2.96 2.08 10.11
C VAL A 35 -2.62 1.92 8.64
N ASP A 36 -2.90 0.77 8.09
CA ASP A 36 -2.74 0.53 6.66
C ASP A 36 -3.73 1.46 5.95
N THR A 37 -3.22 2.54 5.40
CA THR A 37 -4.00 3.61 4.78
C THR A 37 -4.19 3.37 3.30
N ARG A 38 -3.94 2.13 2.82
CA ARG A 38 -4.11 1.83 1.41
C ARG A 38 -5.54 2.14 0.94
N VAL A 39 -5.60 2.69 -0.24
CA VAL A 39 -6.84 2.93 -0.96
C VAL A 39 -6.96 1.87 -2.05
N PHE A 40 -8.12 1.31 -2.21
CA PHE A 40 -8.41 0.33 -3.24
C PHE A 40 -9.26 0.97 -4.33
N GLU A 41 -9.03 0.58 -5.57
CA GLU A 41 -9.85 0.98 -6.70
C GLU A 41 -10.45 -0.25 -7.35
N LEU A 42 -11.77 -0.40 -7.22
CA LEU A 42 -12.55 -1.38 -7.95
C LEU A 42 -12.88 -0.82 -9.33
N ARG A 43 -12.51 -1.57 -10.36
CA ARG A 43 -12.80 -1.19 -11.75
C ARG A 43 -13.60 -2.29 -12.43
N THR A 44 -14.63 -1.87 -13.13
CA THR A 44 -15.39 -2.73 -14.03
C THR A 44 -15.24 -2.21 -15.45
N TYR A 45 -14.66 -3.03 -16.30
CA TYR A 45 -14.55 -2.76 -17.73
C TYR A 45 -15.68 -3.47 -18.46
N TYR A 46 -16.37 -2.73 -19.30
CA TYR A 46 -17.36 -3.25 -20.23
C TYR A 46 -16.70 -3.36 -21.60
N ALA A 47 -16.50 -4.60 -22.06
CA ALA A 47 -15.89 -4.86 -23.35
C ALA A 47 -16.85 -4.54 -24.50
N ALA A 48 -16.31 -4.09 -25.60
CA ALA A 48 -17.08 -4.02 -26.84
C ALA A 48 -17.49 -5.43 -27.29
N PRO A 49 -18.61 -5.59 -28.02
CA PRO A 49 -19.10 -6.90 -28.44
C PRO A 49 -18.03 -7.74 -29.12
N GLY A 50 -17.84 -8.98 -28.61
CA GLY A 50 -16.84 -9.93 -29.12
C GLY A 50 -15.38 -9.57 -28.82
N LYS A 51 -15.09 -8.52 -28.03
CA LYS A 51 -13.72 -8.06 -27.76
C LYS A 51 -13.13 -8.54 -26.43
N MET A 52 -13.88 -9.28 -25.61
CA MET A 52 -13.40 -9.73 -24.29
C MET A 52 -12.13 -10.56 -24.37
N LYS A 53 -12.02 -11.48 -25.34
CA LYS A 53 -10.82 -12.29 -25.54
C LYS A 53 -9.57 -11.43 -25.79
N ALA A 54 -9.70 -10.43 -26.66
CA ALA A 54 -8.62 -9.48 -26.95
C ALA A 54 -8.29 -8.61 -25.74
N LEU A 55 -9.30 -8.20 -24.97
CA LEU A 55 -9.12 -7.45 -23.73
C LEU A 55 -8.33 -8.26 -22.70
N HIS A 56 -8.68 -9.53 -22.49
CA HIS A 56 -7.92 -10.43 -21.61
C HIS A 56 -6.47 -10.61 -22.07
N ALA A 57 -6.22 -10.78 -23.37
CA ALA A 57 -4.87 -10.86 -23.93
C ALA A 57 -4.07 -9.59 -23.62
N ARG A 58 -4.64 -8.39 -23.86
CA ARG A 58 -3.98 -7.12 -23.55
C ARG A 58 -3.60 -7.01 -22.07
N PHE A 59 -4.47 -7.43 -21.15
CA PHE A 59 -4.16 -7.42 -19.72
C PHE A 59 -3.04 -8.40 -19.38
N ARG A 60 -3.13 -9.64 -19.85
CA ARG A 60 -2.18 -10.71 -19.55
C ARG A 60 -0.78 -10.40 -20.08
N ASP A 61 -0.72 -9.93 -21.29
CA ASP A 61 0.56 -9.83 -22.01
C ASP A 61 1.25 -8.48 -21.75
N HIS A 62 0.49 -7.41 -21.47
CA HIS A 62 1.01 -6.05 -21.41
C HIS A 62 0.57 -5.26 -20.16
N THR A 63 -0.75 -5.10 -19.94
CA THR A 63 -1.27 -4.14 -18.97
C THR A 63 -0.79 -4.42 -17.56
N ASN A 64 -0.74 -5.69 -17.13
CA ASN A 64 -0.30 -6.07 -15.79
C ASN A 64 1.13 -5.65 -15.50
N LYS A 65 2.02 -5.79 -16.48
CA LYS A 65 3.43 -5.34 -16.36
C LYS A 65 3.53 -3.83 -16.25
N LEU A 66 2.71 -3.12 -17.03
CA LEU A 66 2.66 -1.66 -17.00
C LEU A 66 2.04 -1.13 -15.70
N PHE A 67 1.04 -1.79 -15.15
CA PHE A 67 0.53 -1.45 -13.82
C PHE A 67 1.62 -1.54 -12.77
N ALA A 68 2.36 -2.65 -12.73
CA ALA A 68 3.48 -2.82 -11.81
C ALA A 68 4.58 -1.76 -12.02
N LYS A 69 4.92 -1.44 -13.28
CA LYS A 69 5.88 -0.39 -13.66
C LYS A 69 5.51 0.96 -13.05
N HIS A 70 4.22 1.26 -12.97
CA HIS A 70 3.69 2.53 -12.45
C HIS A 70 3.23 2.47 -10.99
N GLY A 71 3.68 1.47 -10.23
CA GLY A 71 3.43 1.39 -8.78
C GLY A 71 1.99 1.04 -8.40
N MET A 72 1.22 0.45 -9.32
CA MET A 72 -0.12 -0.04 -9.04
C MET A 72 -0.04 -1.48 -8.53
N THR A 73 -0.50 -1.72 -7.30
CA THR A 73 -0.54 -3.07 -6.74
C THR A 73 -1.81 -3.78 -7.19
N ILE A 74 -1.65 -4.89 -7.91
CA ILE A 74 -2.78 -5.70 -8.36
C ILE A 74 -3.25 -6.59 -7.20
N ILE A 75 -4.52 -6.47 -6.80
CA ILE A 75 -5.16 -7.36 -5.83
C ILE A 75 -5.72 -8.59 -6.54
N GLY A 76 -6.36 -8.41 -7.66
CA GLY A 76 -6.87 -9.52 -8.46
C GLY A 76 -7.75 -9.08 -9.63
N PHE A 77 -8.06 -10.07 -10.48
CA PHE A 77 -8.97 -9.95 -11.62
C PHE A 77 -10.03 -11.01 -11.52
N TRP A 78 -11.27 -10.65 -11.86
CA TRP A 78 -12.42 -11.55 -11.84
C TRP A 78 -13.22 -11.43 -13.12
N SER A 79 -13.74 -12.56 -13.57
CA SER A 79 -14.76 -12.66 -14.59
C SER A 79 -16.05 -13.14 -13.91
N PRO A 80 -17.23 -12.63 -14.27
CA PRO A 80 -18.50 -13.19 -13.80
C PRO A 80 -18.60 -14.68 -14.09
N ILE A 81 -19.33 -15.42 -13.26
CA ILE A 81 -19.58 -16.85 -13.46
C ILE A 81 -20.63 -17.04 -14.59
N ASP A 82 -21.57 -16.13 -14.70
CA ASP A 82 -22.54 -16.11 -15.79
C ASP A 82 -21.82 -15.85 -17.12
N GLU A 83 -21.97 -16.77 -18.08
CA GLU A 83 -21.23 -16.76 -19.34
C GLU A 83 -21.45 -15.46 -20.15
N LYS A 84 -22.70 -14.98 -20.21
CA LYS A 84 -23.02 -13.75 -20.93
C LYS A 84 -22.35 -12.54 -20.31
N GLN A 85 -22.39 -12.43 -18.99
CA GLN A 85 -21.72 -11.34 -18.29
C GLN A 85 -20.18 -11.47 -18.38
N ALA A 86 -19.66 -12.69 -18.43
CA ALA A 86 -18.21 -12.93 -18.60
C ALA A 86 -17.70 -12.46 -19.96
N GLU A 87 -18.54 -12.50 -21.00
CA GLU A 87 -18.21 -11.93 -22.31
C GLU A 87 -18.30 -10.39 -22.36
N GLU A 88 -18.96 -9.80 -21.37
CA GLU A 88 -19.22 -8.35 -21.33
C GLU A 88 -18.34 -7.62 -20.31
N LYS A 89 -17.92 -8.30 -19.21
CA LYS A 89 -17.32 -7.61 -18.06
C LYS A 89 -16.00 -8.23 -17.60
N LEU A 90 -15.02 -7.37 -17.35
CA LEU A 90 -13.82 -7.68 -16.60
C LEU A 90 -13.76 -6.80 -15.36
N ILE A 91 -13.63 -7.42 -14.19
CA ILE A 91 -13.61 -6.75 -12.90
C ILE A 91 -12.21 -6.92 -12.30
N TYR A 92 -11.65 -5.85 -11.74
CA TYR A 92 -10.38 -5.95 -11.03
C TYR A 92 -10.25 -4.91 -9.92
N ILE A 93 -9.34 -5.18 -9.00
CA ILE A 93 -9.03 -4.29 -7.88
C ILE A 93 -7.53 -4.00 -7.89
N LEU A 94 -7.21 -2.71 -7.80
CA LEU A 94 -5.87 -2.21 -7.55
C LEU A 94 -5.79 -1.62 -6.16
N ALA A 95 -4.61 -1.63 -5.56
CA ALA A 95 -4.33 -0.94 -4.30
C ALA A 95 -3.22 0.10 -4.49
N PHE A 96 -3.35 1.20 -3.76
CA PHE A 96 -2.43 2.33 -3.77
C PHE A 96 -2.15 2.80 -2.34
N PRO A 97 -0.98 3.40 -2.08
CA PRO A 97 -0.69 3.99 -0.77
C PRO A 97 -1.66 5.10 -0.36
N SER A 98 -2.19 5.86 -1.33
CA SER A 98 -3.18 6.91 -1.13
C SER A 98 -3.92 7.23 -2.44
N LYS A 99 -4.98 8.04 -2.36
CA LYS A 99 -5.70 8.52 -3.55
C LYS A 99 -4.80 9.37 -4.45
N GLU A 100 -3.95 10.22 -3.87
CA GLU A 100 -2.99 11.05 -4.61
C GLU A 100 -1.95 10.18 -5.34
N ALA A 101 -1.51 9.07 -4.70
CA ALA A 101 -0.62 8.11 -5.34
C ALA A 101 -1.32 7.42 -6.52
N ALA A 102 -2.60 7.06 -6.38
CA ALA A 102 -3.40 6.51 -7.47
C ALA A 102 -3.47 7.48 -8.67
N ASP A 103 -3.76 8.76 -8.42
CA ASP A 103 -3.87 9.77 -9.48
C ASP A 103 -2.54 9.95 -10.23
N LYS A 104 -1.42 9.95 -9.50
CA LYS A 104 -0.07 10.01 -10.10
C LYS A 104 0.24 8.77 -10.93
N SER A 105 -0.05 7.58 -10.40
CA SER A 105 0.17 6.31 -11.10
C SER A 105 -0.66 6.22 -12.38
N TRP A 106 -1.94 6.59 -12.31
CA TRP A 106 -2.80 6.61 -13.48
C TRP A 106 -2.35 7.63 -14.54
N LYS A 107 -1.88 8.81 -14.10
CA LYS A 107 -1.33 9.79 -15.04
C LYS A 107 -0.10 9.22 -15.73
N ALA A 108 0.87 8.69 -14.98
CA ALA A 108 2.09 8.12 -15.51
C ALA A 108 1.82 6.95 -16.46
N PHE A 109 0.88 6.07 -16.12
CA PHE A 109 0.45 4.97 -16.97
C PHE A 109 -0.15 5.45 -18.30
N ARG A 110 -1.05 6.44 -18.28
CA ARG A 110 -1.66 6.97 -19.50
C ARG A 110 -0.67 7.68 -20.40
N ASP A 111 0.36 8.30 -19.82
CA ASP A 111 1.40 9.03 -20.55
C ASP A 111 2.50 8.13 -21.08
N ASP A 112 2.61 6.88 -20.59
CA ASP A 112 3.62 5.91 -20.97
C ASP A 112 3.56 5.57 -22.47
N PRO A 113 4.65 5.73 -23.22
CA PRO A 113 4.70 5.40 -24.64
C PRO A 113 4.45 3.93 -24.92
N ASP A 114 4.88 3.01 -24.01
CA ASP A 114 4.63 1.58 -24.17
C ASP A 114 3.11 1.31 -24.07
N TRP A 115 2.41 1.95 -23.14
CA TRP A 115 0.96 1.83 -23.04
C TRP A 115 0.25 2.37 -24.28
N LYS A 116 0.66 3.53 -24.77
CA LYS A 116 0.07 4.13 -25.99
C LYS A 116 0.19 3.20 -27.17
N LYS A 117 1.38 2.61 -27.37
CA LYS A 117 1.64 1.63 -28.42
C LYS A 117 0.77 0.38 -28.27
N VAL A 118 0.74 -0.22 -27.07
CA VAL A 118 -0.08 -1.41 -26.78
C VAL A 118 -1.56 -1.14 -27.03
N ARG A 119 -2.05 0.03 -26.61
CA ARG A 119 -3.43 0.43 -26.84
C ARG A 119 -3.74 0.54 -28.32
N GLU A 120 -2.92 1.28 -29.07
CA GLU A 120 -3.07 1.46 -30.51
C GLU A 120 -3.06 0.12 -31.25
N GLU A 121 -2.10 -0.76 -30.95
CA GLU A 121 -1.99 -2.06 -31.57
C GLU A 121 -3.18 -2.98 -31.27
N SER A 122 -3.63 -3.00 -30.01
CA SER A 122 -4.76 -3.84 -29.59
C SER A 122 -6.12 -3.34 -30.08
N GLU A 123 -6.22 -2.07 -30.45
CA GLU A 123 -7.47 -1.43 -30.90
C GLU A 123 -7.51 -1.16 -32.42
N LYS A 124 -6.57 -1.74 -33.20
CA LYS A 124 -6.55 -1.63 -34.67
C LYS A 124 -7.87 -2.04 -35.33
N ASP A 125 -8.51 -3.08 -34.78
CA ASP A 125 -9.79 -3.61 -35.25
C ASP A 125 -11.00 -3.05 -34.46
N GLY A 126 -10.83 -1.89 -33.85
CA GLY A 126 -11.84 -1.23 -33.04
C GLY A 126 -11.57 -1.27 -31.55
N LYS A 127 -12.30 -0.45 -30.79
CA LYS A 127 -12.16 -0.32 -29.35
C LYS A 127 -12.37 -1.68 -28.65
N LEU A 128 -11.57 -1.94 -27.63
CA LEU A 128 -11.77 -3.11 -26.77
C LEU A 128 -12.74 -2.83 -25.61
N VAL A 129 -12.82 -1.58 -25.15
CA VAL A 129 -13.60 -1.18 -23.98
C VAL A 129 -14.54 -0.04 -24.34
N GLU A 130 -15.82 -0.24 -24.07
CA GLU A 130 -16.85 0.78 -24.30
C GLU A 130 -17.02 1.69 -23.09
N LYS A 131 -17.00 1.09 -21.89
CA LYS A 131 -17.25 1.79 -20.63
C LYS A 131 -16.31 1.30 -19.54
N VAL A 132 -15.92 2.20 -18.66
CA VAL A 132 -15.21 1.87 -17.42
C VAL A 132 -15.96 2.50 -16.26
N GLU A 133 -16.27 1.69 -15.26
CA GLU A 133 -16.71 2.15 -13.95
C GLU A 133 -15.55 2.02 -12.97
N SER A 134 -15.39 3.01 -12.10
CA SER A 134 -14.33 3.04 -11.09
C SER A 134 -14.88 3.57 -9.78
N VAL A 135 -14.59 2.84 -8.70
CA VAL A 135 -14.96 3.22 -7.33
C VAL A 135 -13.75 3.10 -6.44
N TYR A 136 -13.40 4.18 -5.74
CA TYR A 136 -12.36 4.14 -4.71
C TYR A 136 -12.97 3.70 -3.38
N LEU A 137 -12.25 2.83 -2.68
CA LEU A 137 -12.70 2.15 -1.48
C LEU A 137 -11.64 2.30 -0.37
N ASN A 138 -12.11 2.57 0.84
CA ASN A 138 -11.30 2.40 2.04
C ASN A 138 -11.66 1.07 2.69
N PRO A 139 -10.70 0.29 3.18
CA PRO A 139 -11.01 -0.91 3.94
C PRO A 139 -11.73 -0.54 5.23
N THR A 140 -12.71 -1.35 5.63
CA THR A 140 -13.33 -1.25 6.95
C THR A 140 -12.37 -1.79 8.02
N ASP A 141 -12.62 -1.46 9.29
CA ASP A 141 -11.82 -1.95 10.42
C ASP A 141 -11.82 -3.48 10.56
N TYR A 142 -12.88 -4.14 10.11
CA TYR A 142 -13.03 -5.60 10.08
C TYR A 142 -12.63 -6.24 8.74
N SER A 143 -12.13 -5.48 7.77
CA SER A 143 -11.68 -6.05 6.49
C SER A 143 -10.41 -6.88 6.69
N PRO A 144 -10.33 -8.12 6.16
CA PRO A 144 -9.11 -8.91 6.19
C PRO A 144 -8.03 -8.39 5.22
N ILE A 145 -8.44 -7.60 4.22
CA ILE A 145 -7.56 -6.95 3.25
C ILE A 145 -7.52 -5.47 3.58
N LYS A 146 -6.31 -4.97 3.81
CA LYS A 146 -6.04 -3.56 4.16
C LYS A 146 -4.89 -3.02 3.34
#